data_d06c4442d05a345b58604edf3851ddb3
#
_entry.id   d06c4442d05a345b58604edf3851ddb3
#
_cell.length_a   1.000
_cell.length_b   1.000
_cell.length_c   1.000
_cell.angle_alpha   90.00
_cell.angle_beta   90.00
_cell.angle_gamma   90.00
#
_symmetry.space_group_name_H-M   'P 1'
#
loop_
_entity.id
_entity.type
_entity.pdbx_description
1 polymer ?
#
loop_
_entity_poly.entity_id
_entity_poly.type
_entity_poly.pdbx_seq_one_letter_code
_entity_poly.pdbx_strand_id
1 'polypeptide(L)'
;GMQQLGVELFHVENGEVTLNTPKEELYRLWENYYVPIVKGYFGAYGRFRSDDVKTGDILAYTGSTSSAMYFPDQVERDNGSYAIDYAVMDAPIFEGGRHYAVQQGAGMVVSKSDQRREYASVEFLKWFTQAENNLQFGSVSGYLPVRKEANNVGQLDKVIAEKELSVAPKTYDCLSAIFTQMGEMTLYTNKSFRNGSAARKVLEYNLADQAAADREKVAQAVAGGAQLEEAAAPYVTQEAFEK
;
A
#
# COMPACT_ATOMS: atom_id res chain seq x y z
N GLY A 1 -8.88 -1.76 -3.44
CA GLY A 1 -9.95 -2.76 -3.61
C GLY A 1 -11.01 -2.29 -4.60
N MET A 2 -11.76 -1.22 -4.32
CA MET A 2 -12.92 -0.83 -5.15
C MET A 2 -12.60 -0.63 -6.63
N GLN A 3 -11.45 -0.04 -6.99
CA GLN A 3 -11.05 0.07 -8.40
C GLN A 3 -10.80 -1.30 -9.06
N GLN A 4 -10.24 -2.26 -8.32
CA GLN A 4 -10.08 -3.63 -8.82
C GLN A 4 -11.44 -4.32 -9.03
N LEU A 5 -12.42 -3.99 -8.21
CA LEU A 5 -13.81 -4.45 -8.38
C LEU A 5 -14.59 -3.67 -9.43
N GLY A 6 -13.95 -2.71 -10.11
CA GLY A 6 -14.56 -1.94 -11.20
C GLY A 6 -15.36 -0.72 -10.76
N VAL A 7 -15.24 -0.32 -9.49
CA VAL A 7 -16.01 0.77 -8.88
C VAL A 7 -15.13 1.98 -8.61
N GLU A 8 -15.49 3.12 -9.18
CA GLU A 8 -15.01 4.44 -8.77
C GLU A 8 -15.89 4.93 -7.62
N LEU A 9 -15.45 4.73 -6.38
CA LEU A 9 -16.25 5.02 -5.19
C LEU A 9 -16.62 6.51 -5.06
N PHE A 10 -15.67 7.40 -5.36
CA PHE A 10 -15.88 8.84 -5.47
C PHE A 10 -15.80 9.24 -6.94
N HIS A 11 -16.93 9.33 -7.59
CA HIS A 11 -16.98 9.82 -8.96
C HIS A 11 -16.96 11.34 -8.96
N VAL A 12 -15.94 11.92 -9.58
CA VAL A 12 -15.72 13.39 -9.65
C VAL A 12 -15.88 13.85 -11.07
N GLU A 13 -16.89 14.66 -11.32
CA GLU A 13 -17.19 15.25 -12.63
C GLU A 13 -17.56 16.74 -12.46
N ASN A 14 -16.98 17.61 -13.30
CA ASN A 14 -17.24 19.05 -13.29
C ASN A 14 -17.09 19.74 -11.91
N GLY A 15 -16.23 19.21 -11.03
CA GLY A 15 -16.01 19.72 -9.67
C GLY A 15 -17.01 19.22 -8.63
N GLU A 16 -17.99 18.47 -9.05
CA GLU A 16 -18.94 17.80 -8.15
C GLU A 16 -18.49 16.36 -7.87
N VAL A 17 -18.87 15.84 -6.71
CA VAL A 17 -18.59 14.47 -6.30
C VAL A 17 -19.89 13.73 -6.01
N THR A 18 -20.00 12.53 -6.56
CA THR A 18 -21.03 11.56 -6.22
C THR A 18 -20.41 10.33 -5.59
N LEU A 19 -21.06 9.80 -4.57
CA LEU A 19 -20.65 8.56 -3.92
C LEU A 19 -21.33 7.38 -4.62
N ASN A 20 -20.53 6.44 -5.10
CA ASN A 20 -21.00 5.21 -5.74
C ASN A 20 -20.72 4.02 -4.83
N THR A 21 -21.77 3.48 -4.22
CA THR A 21 -21.70 2.43 -3.21
C THR A 21 -22.51 1.18 -3.60
N PRO A 22 -22.13 0.48 -4.67
CA PRO A 22 -22.82 -0.73 -5.07
C PRO A 22 -22.64 -1.82 -4.00
N LYS A 23 -23.75 -2.42 -3.58
CA LYS A 23 -23.83 -3.32 -2.42
C LYS A 23 -22.97 -4.59 -2.60
N GLU A 24 -22.95 -5.16 -3.80
CA GLU A 24 -22.24 -6.40 -4.09
C GLU A 24 -20.72 -6.21 -3.95
N GLU A 25 -20.16 -5.17 -4.55
CA GLU A 25 -18.72 -4.90 -4.50
C GLU A 25 -18.28 -4.42 -3.13
N LEU A 26 -19.13 -3.69 -2.41
CA LEU A 26 -18.88 -3.34 -1.01
C LEU A 26 -18.89 -4.58 -0.12
N TYR A 27 -19.80 -5.53 -0.36
CA TYR A 27 -19.82 -6.80 0.36
C TYR A 27 -18.56 -7.62 0.10
N ARG A 28 -18.10 -7.71 -1.16
CA ARG A 28 -16.83 -8.36 -1.51
C ARG A 28 -15.63 -7.70 -0.82
N LEU A 29 -15.59 -6.37 -0.77
CA LEU A 29 -14.54 -5.65 -0.04
C LEU A 29 -14.61 -5.99 1.46
N TRP A 30 -15.79 -6.00 2.05
CA TRP A 30 -16.03 -6.31 3.44
C TRP A 30 -15.62 -7.75 3.77
N GLU A 31 -15.98 -8.73 2.98
CA GLU A 31 -15.56 -10.13 3.15
C GLU A 31 -14.03 -10.31 3.13
N ASN A 32 -13.34 -9.55 2.30
CA ASN A 32 -11.90 -9.69 2.10
C ASN A 32 -11.05 -8.74 2.96
N TYR A 33 -11.66 -7.86 3.73
CA TYR A 33 -10.96 -6.93 4.61
C TYR A 33 -11.47 -7.01 6.05
N TYR A 34 -12.75 -6.74 6.28
CA TYR A 34 -13.34 -6.73 7.62
C TYR A 34 -13.35 -8.13 8.25
N VAL A 35 -13.85 -9.13 7.54
CA VAL A 35 -13.96 -10.50 8.05
C VAL A 35 -12.59 -11.07 8.48
N PRO A 36 -11.51 -10.96 7.67
CA PRO A 36 -10.19 -11.40 8.10
C PRO A 36 -9.64 -10.65 9.33
N ILE A 37 -9.96 -9.38 9.52
CA ILE A 37 -9.59 -8.64 10.74
C ILE A 37 -10.34 -9.20 11.95
N VAL A 38 -11.67 -9.36 11.84
CA VAL A 38 -12.49 -9.90 12.93
C VAL A 38 -12.04 -11.30 13.35
N LYS A 39 -11.68 -12.15 12.39
CA LYS A 39 -11.14 -13.49 12.66
C LYS A 39 -9.66 -13.47 13.13
N GLY A 40 -8.97 -12.33 13.05
CA GLY A 40 -7.58 -12.19 13.45
C GLY A 40 -6.56 -12.73 12.45
N TYR A 41 -6.95 -12.89 11.20
CA TYR A 41 -6.03 -13.22 10.10
C TYR A 41 -5.29 -11.99 9.59
N PHE A 42 -5.91 -10.82 9.71
CA PHE A 42 -5.29 -9.52 9.44
C PHE A 42 -5.19 -8.72 10.74
N GLY A 43 -4.11 -7.96 10.86
CA GLY A 43 -3.87 -7.10 12.02
C GLY A 43 -3.04 -5.87 11.67
N ALA A 44 -3.16 -4.87 12.53
CA ALA A 44 -2.41 -3.64 12.46
C ALA A 44 -2.24 -3.12 13.89
N TYR A 45 -1.06 -3.30 14.46
CA TYR A 45 -0.80 -3.05 15.88
C TYR A 45 0.07 -1.82 16.10
N GLY A 46 1.18 -1.71 15.37
CA GLY A 46 2.08 -0.56 15.40
C GLY A 46 1.69 0.54 14.41
N ARG A 47 2.54 1.57 14.35
CA ARG A 47 2.36 2.67 13.40
C ARG A 47 2.56 2.22 11.96
N PHE A 48 3.56 1.38 11.73
CA PHE A 48 3.89 0.83 10.42
C PHE A 48 3.82 -0.69 10.44
N ARG A 49 3.46 -1.30 9.31
CA ARG A 49 3.38 -2.77 9.21
C ARG A 49 4.74 -3.44 9.39
N SER A 50 5.83 -2.75 9.02
CA SER A 50 7.20 -3.20 9.31
C SER A 50 7.48 -3.35 10.81
N ASP A 51 6.86 -2.53 11.66
CA ASP A 51 6.98 -2.65 13.12
C ASP A 51 6.33 -3.96 13.58
N ASP A 52 5.15 -4.29 13.04
CA ASP A 52 4.42 -5.52 13.38
C ASP A 52 5.14 -6.80 12.92
N VAL A 53 5.87 -6.74 11.79
CA VAL A 53 6.77 -7.84 11.38
C VAL A 53 7.96 -7.94 12.34
N LYS A 54 8.52 -6.81 12.75
CA LYS A 54 9.66 -6.77 13.69
C LYS A 54 9.31 -7.40 15.03
N THR A 55 8.09 -7.24 15.51
CA THR A 55 7.59 -7.89 16.75
C THR A 55 7.08 -9.31 16.49
N GLY A 56 6.97 -9.73 15.23
CA GLY A 56 6.47 -11.05 14.86
C GLY A 56 4.94 -11.21 15.02
N ASP A 57 4.21 -10.09 15.03
CA ASP A 57 2.75 -10.09 15.15
C ASP A 57 2.06 -10.34 13.81
N ILE A 58 2.74 -10.05 12.69
CA ILE A 58 2.30 -10.39 11.34
C ILE A 58 3.42 -11.06 10.54
N LEU A 59 3.05 -11.90 9.57
CA LEU A 59 4.00 -12.61 8.71
C LEU A 59 4.26 -11.89 7.39
N ALA A 60 3.29 -11.12 6.91
CA ALA A 60 3.35 -10.45 5.62
C ALA A 60 2.53 -9.17 5.64
N TYR A 61 2.86 -8.21 4.79
CA TYR A 61 2.06 -7.02 4.59
C TYR A 61 2.12 -6.53 3.15
N THR A 62 1.09 -5.81 2.74
CA THR A 62 1.12 -5.01 1.52
C THR A 62 1.53 -3.59 1.86
N GLY A 63 2.40 -2.99 1.04
CA GLY A 63 2.93 -1.66 1.31
C GLY A 63 3.40 -0.92 0.07
N SER A 64 3.90 0.29 0.29
CA SER A 64 4.60 1.05 -0.74
C SER A 64 5.96 0.40 -1.05
N THR A 65 6.41 0.49 -2.29
CA THR A 65 7.76 0.07 -2.69
C THR A 65 8.86 0.71 -1.84
N SER A 66 8.68 1.96 -1.41
CA SER A 66 9.58 2.65 -0.49
C SER A 66 9.62 2.06 0.92
N SER A 67 8.72 1.16 1.28
CA SER A 67 8.73 0.49 2.58
C SER A 67 9.64 -0.73 2.64
N ALA A 68 10.15 -1.22 1.51
CA ALA A 68 11.02 -2.38 1.44
C ALA A 68 12.26 -2.28 2.35
N MET A 69 12.86 -1.09 2.42
CA MET A 69 14.04 -0.83 3.26
C MET A 69 13.78 -0.97 4.77
N TYR A 70 12.53 -0.92 5.20
CA TYR A 70 12.14 -1.02 6.61
C TYR A 70 11.70 -2.43 7.01
N PHE A 71 11.65 -3.38 6.07
CA PHE A 71 11.37 -4.78 6.39
C PHE A 71 12.52 -5.33 7.24
N PRO A 72 12.25 -5.90 8.45
CA PRO A 72 13.30 -6.33 9.37
C PRO A 72 14.06 -7.58 8.87
N ASP A 73 15.27 -7.77 9.38
CA ASP A 73 16.06 -8.98 9.15
C ASP A 73 15.87 -10.01 10.27
N GLN A 74 15.23 -9.60 11.36
CA GLN A 74 14.94 -10.45 12.50
C GLN A 74 13.65 -10.02 13.21
N VAL A 75 13.02 -10.98 13.86
CA VAL A 75 11.96 -10.74 14.83
C VAL A 75 12.58 -10.51 16.19
N GLU A 76 12.10 -9.50 16.91
CA GLU A 76 12.55 -9.13 18.24
C GLU A 76 11.38 -9.30 19.23
N ARG A 77 11.57 -10.13 20.27
CA ARG A 77 10.61 -10.36 21.34
C ARG A 77 11.30 -10.29 22.71
N ASP A 78 10.53 -10.14 23.77
CA ASP A 78 11.05 -10.07 25.15
C ASP A 78 11.90 -11.29 25.54
N ASN A 79 11.61 -12.45 24.98
CA ASN A 79 12.31 -13.71 25.24
C ASN A 79 13.47 -14.02 24.27
N GLY A 80 13.82 -13.10 23.39
CA GLY A 80 14.90 -13.23 22.43
C GLY A 80 14.55 -12.81 21.00
N SER A 81 15.55 -12.83 20.13
CA SER A 81 15.39 -12.52 18.72
C SER A 81 15.80 -13.71 17.85
N TYR A 82 15.24 -13.78 16.63
CA TYR A 82 15.61 -14.77 15.62
C TYR A 82 15.59 -14.14 14.23
N ALA A 83 16.52 -14.58 13.39
CA ALA A 83 16.61 -14.12 12.01
C ALA A 83 15.42 -14.64 11.18
N ILE A 84 15.01 -13.84 10.21
CA ILE A 84 13.97 -14.20 9.23
C ILE A 84 14.47 -13.96 7.83
N ASP A 85 14.04 -14.79 6.90
CA ASP A 85 14.12 -14.53 5.47
C ASP A 85 12.89 -13.77 4.99
N TYR A 86 12.97 -13.20 3.78
CA TYR A 86 11.86 -12.48 3.16
C TYR A 86 11.60 -12.99 1.74
N ALA A 87 10.40 -12.76 1.27
CA ALA A 87 10.03 -12.90 -0.13
C ALA A 87 9.22 -11.67 -0.57
N VAL A 88 9.52 -11.16 -1.75
CA VAL A 88 8.71 -10.13 -2.40
C VAL A 88 7.75 -10.81 -3.36
N MET A 89 6.48 -10.47 -3.28
CA MET A 89 5.41 -11.01 -4.11
C MET A 89 4.63 -9.87 -4.77
N ASP A 90 3.96 -10.18 -5.84
CA ASP A 90 3.07 -9.25 -6.50
C ASP A 90 1.96 -8.76 -5.57
N ALA A 91 1.52 -7.51 -5.74
CA ALA A 91 0.40 -6.99 -4.99
C ALA A 91 -0.88 -7.80 -5.30
N PRO A 92 -1.65 -8.20 -4.27
CA PRO A 92 -2.82 -9.04 -4.47
C PRO A 92 -3.92 -8.33 -5.27
N ILE A 93 -4.64 -9.11 -6.05
CA ILE A 93 -5.78 -8.68 -6.84
C ILE A 93 -6.99 -9.53 -6.44
N PHE A 94 -8.17 -8.93 -6.38
CA PHE A 94 -9.41 -9.69 -6.19
C PHE A 94 -9.59 -10.70 -7.33
N GLU A 95 -10.05 -11.90 -7.02
CA GLU A 95 -10.36 -12.92 -8.02
C GLU A 95 -11.35 -12.34 -9.06
N GLY A 96 -11.01 -12.44 -10.34
CA GLY A 96 -11.76 -11.81 -11.43
C GLY A 96 -11.72 -10.28 -11.43
N GLY A 97 -10.92 -9.67 -10.56
CA GLY A 97 -10.77 -8.23 -10.46
C GLY A 97 -9.92 -7.63 -11.58
N ARG A 98 -10.03 -6.33 -11.76
CA ARG A 98 -9.20 -5.58 -12.71
C ARG A 98 -7.81 -5.35 -12.13
N HIS A 99 -6.81 -5.36 -12.98
CA HIS A 99 -5.42 -5.14 -12.60
C HIS A 99 -5.15 -3.64 -12.36
N TYR A 100 -5.58 -3.16 -11.20
CA TYR A 100 -5.37 -1.78 -10.77
C TYR A 100 -4.46 -1.71 -9.55
N ALA A 101 -3.50 -0.79 -9.58
CA ALA A 101 -2.68 -0.42 -8.42
C ALA A 101 -2.74 1.10 -8.19
N VAL A 102 -2.75 1.50 -6.93
CA VAL A 102 -2.70 2.92 -6.58
C VAL A 102 -1.30 3.46 -6.81
N GLN A 103 -1.20 4.57 -7.54
CA GLN A 103 0.03 5.33 -7.66
C GLN A 103 0.04 6.42 -6.59
N GLN A 104 0.97 6.29 -5.67
CA GLN A 104 1.29 7.31 -4.67
C GLN A 104 2.75 7.73 -4.87
N GLY A 105 3.08 8.95 -4.48
CA GLY A 105 4.44 9.43 -4.61
C GLY A 105 4.60 10.83 -4.04
N ALA A 106 5.86 11.27 -3.94
CA ALA A 106 6.19 12.63 -3.63
C ALA A 106 6.11 13.48 -4.91
N GLY A 107 5.56 14.67 -4.78
CA GLY A 107 5.58 15.69 -5.83
C GLY A 107 6.57 16.79 -5.47
N MET A 108 7.22 17.34 -6.48
CA MET A 108 8.07 18.53 -6.33
C MET A 108 7.41 19.74 -6.97
N VAL A 109 7.44 20.87 -6.28
CA VAL A 109 6.92 22.14 -6.77
C VAL A 109 8.00 23.18 -6.73
N VAL A 110 8.02 24.06 -7.74
CA VAL A 110 8.87 25.23 -7.75
C VAL A 110 8.11 26.39 -7.10
N SER A 111 8.60 26.85 -5.95
CA SER A 111 8.02 28.00 -5.27
C SER A 111 8.34 29.29 -6.04
N LYS A 112 7.40 30.24 -6.06
CA LYS A 112 7.62 31.56 -6.64
C LYS A 112 8.79 32.27 -5.94
N SER A 113 9.73 32.78 -6.73
CA SER A 113 10.93 33.45 -6.26
C SER A 113 11.44 34.46 -7.32
N ASP A 114 12.73 34.81 -7.28
CA ASP A 114 13.36 35.53 -8.40
C ASP A 114 13.60 34.56 -9.59
N GLN A 115 13.68 35.14 -10.78
CA GLN A 115 13.81 34.41 -12.02
C GLN A 115 15.01 33.44 -12.04
N ARG A 116 16.12 33.80 -11.41
CA ARG A 116 17.33 32.96 -11.38
C ARG A 116 17.11 31.70 -10.54
N ARG A 117 16.47 31.82 -9.38
CA ARG A 117 16.16 30.68 -8.49
C ARG A 117 15.12 29.77 -9.10
N GLU A 118 14.06 30.35 -9.70
CA GLU A 118 13.04 29.56 -10.40
C GLU A 118 13.66 28.76 -11.54
N TYR A 119 14.50 29.41 -12.36
CA TYR A 119 15.23 28.74 -13.45
C TYR A 119 16.12 27.61 -12.93
N ALA A 120 16.92 27.87 -11.89
CA ALA A 120 17.80 26.85 -11.31
C ALA A 120 17.00 25.64 -10.76
N SER A 121 15.84 25.90 -10.13
CA SER A 121 14.96 24.85 -9.63
C SER A 121 14.41 24.00 -10.78
N VAL A 122 14.01 24.62 -11.89
CA VAL A 122 13.53 23.87 -13.07
C VAL A 122 14.65 23.03 -13.70
N GLU A 123 15.87 23.58 -13.82
CA GLU A 123 17.02 22.82 -14.35
C GLU A 123 17.38 21.63 -13.44
N PHE A 124 17.32 21.82 -12.11
CA PHE A 124 17.47 20.70 -11.18
C PHE A 124 16.41 19.62 -11.40
N LEU A 125 15.13 20.00 -11.54
CA LEU A 125 14.06 19.03 -11.78
C LEU A 125 14.24 18.29 -13.11
N LYS A 126 14.67 18.98 -14.17
CA LYS A 126 14.99 18.34 -15.46
C LYS A 126 16.12 17.32 -15.33
N TRP A 127 17.18 17.67 -14.58
CA TRP A 127 18.28 16.75 -14.29
C TRP A 127 17.82 15.57 -13.43
N PHE A 128 17.10 15.83 -12.34
CA PHE A 128 16.63 14.81 -11.42
C PHE A 128 15.69 13.78 -12.08
N THR A 129 14.86 14.24 -13.01
CA THR A 129 13.88 13.39 -13.72
C THR A 129 14.46 12.70 -14.96
N GLN A 130 15.75 12.83 -15.26
CA GLN A 130 16.41 11.97 -16.24
C GLN A 130 16.39 10.52 -15.76
N ALA A 131 16.21 9.58 -16.68
CA ALA A 131 16.03 8.16 -16.35
C ALA A 131 17.12 7.62 -15.42
N GLU A 132 18.38 7.91 -15.73
CA GLU A 132 19.54 7.44 -14.97
C GLU A 132 19.60 8.02 -13.55
N ASN A 133 19.43 9.35 -13.40
CA ASN A 133 19.47 10.01 -12.10
C ASN A 133 18.29 9.60 -11.22
N ASN A 134 17.12 9.43 -11.82
CA ASN A 134 15.92 9.05 -11.11
C ASN A 134 15.95 7.57 -10.70
N LEU A 135 16.54 6.69 -11.52
CA LEU A 135 16.82 5.30 -11.13
C LEU A 135 17.84 5.22 -9.99
N GLN A 136 18.90 6.02 -10.02
CA GLN A 136 19.86 6.09 -8.92
C GLN A 136 19.17 6.49 -7.61
N PHE A 137 18.27 7.47 -7.64
CA PHE A 137 17.46 7.83 -6.46
C PHE A 137 16.52 6.69 -6.07
N GLY A 138 15.83 6.08 -7.04
CA GLY A 138 14.89 4.98 -6.82
C GLY A 138 15.55 3.76 -6.18
N SER A 139 16.77 3.42 -6.60
CA SER A 139 17.51 2.26 -6.10
C SER A 139 17.85 2.33 -4.60
N VAL A 140 17.94 3.53 -4.03
CA VAL A 140 18.16 3.72 -2.58
C VAL A 140 16.88 4.00 -1.81
N SER A 141 15.87 4.59 -2.45
CA SER A 141 14.65 5.05 -1.78
C SER A 141 13.43 4.14 -1.98
N GLY A 142 13.49 3.23 -2.95
CA GLY A 142 12.35 2.41 -3.36
C GLY A 142 11.28 3.17 -4.15
N TYR A 143 11.47 4.46 -4.46
CA TYR A 143 10.55 5.22 -5.31
C TYR A 143 10.72 4.84 -6.78
N LEU A 144 9.60 4.75 -7.50
CA LEU A 144 9.60 4.48 -8.93
C LEU A 144 10.04 5.72 -9.73
N PRO A 145 10.83 5.53 -10.81
CA PRO A 145 11.13 6.60 -11.74
C PRO A 145 9.89 7.20 -12.39
N VAL A 146 9.92 8.51 -12.63
CA VAL A 146 8.80 9.22 -13.27
C VAL A 146 8.71 8.95 -14.77
N ARG A 147 9.82 8.53 -15.41
CA ARG A 147 9.86 8.19 -16.84
C ARG A 147 9.55 6.71 -17.04
N LYS A 148 8.65 6.41 -17.97
CA LYS A 148 8.23 5.03 -18.27
C LYS A 148 9.38 4.15 -18.71
N GLU A 149 10.28 4.68 -19.56
CA GLU A 149 11.44 3.96 -20.07
C GLU A 149 12.44 3.53 -18.97
N ALA A 150 12.41 4.19 -17.81
CA ALA A 150 13.27 3.85 -16.69
C ALA A 150 12.68 2.73 -15.80
N ASN A 151 11.38 2.44 -15.91
CA ASN A 151 10.70 1.44 -15.09
C ASN A 151 10.85 0.04 -15.68
N ASN A 152 12.08 -0.46 -15.74
CA ASN A 152 12.38 -1.85 -16.08
C ASN A 152 13.68 -2.32 -15.43
N VAL A 153 13.76 -3.63 -15.20
CA VAL A 153 14.89 -4.26 -14.49
C VAL A 153 16.21 -4.07 -15.23
N GLY A 154 16.23 -4.19 -16.57
CA GLY A 154 17.45 -4.03 -17.35
C GLY A 154 18.06 -2.63 -17.26
N GLN A 155 17.22 -1.58 -17.14
CA GLN A 155 17.73 -0.22 -16.89
C GLN A 155 18.22 -0.04 -15.46
N LEU A 156 17.56 -0.68 -14.49
CA LEU A 156 18.03 -0.70 -13.10
C LEU A 156 19.41 -1.35 -12.99
N ASP A 157 19.58 -2.55 -13.55
CA ASP A 157 20.85 -3.29 -13.56
C ASP A 157 21.96 -2.49 -14.21
N LYS A 158 21.67 -1.87 -15.36
CA LYS A 158 22.62 -1.02 -16.07
C LYS A 158 23.09 0.14 -15.20
N VAL A 159 22.17 0.87 -14.56
CA VAL A 159 22.52 2.03 -13.71
C VAL A 159 23.30 1.58 -12.48
N ILE A 160 22.93 0.46 -11.86
CA ILE A 160 23.67 -0.11 -10.73
C ILE A 160 25.11 -0.40 -11.13
N ALA A 161 25.33 -1.06 -12.27
CA ALA A 161 26.67 -1.41 -12.76
C ALA A 161 27.49 -0.18 -13.17
N GLU A 162 26.92 0.74 -13.93
CA GLU A 162 27.63 1.93 -14.44
C GLU A 162 27.98 2.93 -13.34
N LYS A 163 27.17 2.99 -12.27
CA LYS A 163 27.38 3.91 -11.14
C LYS A 163 28.01 3.23 -9.92
N GLU A 164 28.30 1.93 -10.00
CA GLU A 164 28.83 1.12 -8.89
C GLU A 164 27.98 1.28 -7.61
N LEU A 165 26.63 1.25 -7.76
CA LEU A 165 25.72 1.49 -6.65
C LEU A 165 25.62 0.27 -5.73
N SER A 166 25.65 0.53 -4.42
CA SER A 166 25.30 -0.46 -3.42
C SER A 166 23.80 -0.37 -3.14
N VAL A 167 23.02 -1.32 -3.64
CA VAL A 167 21.57 -1.38 -3.46
C VAL A 167 21.22 -2.48 -2.46
N ALA A 168 20.38 -2.17 -1.48
CA ALA A 168 19.90 -3.16 -0.53
C ALA A 168 19.09 -4.25 -1.27
N PRO A 169 19.34 -5.55 -1.02
CA PRO A 169 18.63 -6.64 -1.71
C PRO A 169 17.09 -6.49 -1.69
N LYS A 170 16.52 -6.17 -0.55
CA LYS A 170 15.06 -5.95 -0.40
C LYS A 170 14.52 -4.86 -1.31
N THR A 171 15.27 -3.77 -1.47
CA THR A 171 14.88 -2.66 -2.36
C THR A 171 14.97 -3.09 -3.81
N TYR A 172 16.04 -3.80 -4.19
CA TYR A 172 16.21 -4.33 -5.54
C TYR A 172 15.09 -5.31 -5.90
N ASP A 173 14.81 -6.28 -5.03
CA ASP A 173 13.78 -7.30 -5.26
C ASP A 173 12.39 -6.66 -5.37
N CYS A 174 12.10 -5.67 -4.52
CA CYS A 174 10.83 -4.95 -4.57
C CYS A 174 10.68 -4.12 -5.86
N LEU A 175 11.74 -3.42 -6.30
CA LEU A 175 11.72 -2.69 -7.57
C LEU A 175 11.60 -3.63 -8.77
N SER A 176 12.29 -4.77 -8.75
CA SER A 176 12.23 -5.78 -9.82
C SER A 176 10.83 -6.38 -9.95
N ALA A 177 10.21 -6.73 -8.82
CA ALA A 177 8.85 -7.24 -8.80
C ALA A 177 7.85 -6.22 -9.37
N ILE A 178 7.90 -4.97 -8.91
CA ILE A 178 6.95 -3.95 -9.39
C ILE A 178 7.19 -3.57 -10.86
N PHE A 179 8.43 -3.52 -11.34
CA PHE A 179 8.70 -3.24 -12.76
C PHE A 179 8.14 -4.33 -13.66
N THR A 180 8.13 -5.59 -13.21
CA THR A 180 7.50 -6.71 -13.92
C THR A 180 5.99 -6.57 -13.87
N GLN A 181 5.42 -6.37 -12.69
CA GLN A 181 3.98 -6.28 -12.49
C GLN A 181 3.34 -5.06 -13.18
N MET A 182 4.05 -3.92 -13.25
CA MET A 182 3.55 -2.70 -13.91
C MET A 182 3.17 -2.90 -15.37
N GLY A 183 3.74 -3.87 -16.06
CA GLY A 183 3.38 -4.21 -17.45
C GLY A 183 1.93 -4.68 -17.59
N GLU A 184 1.36 -5.23 -16.53
CA GLU A 184 0.02 -5.80 -16.45
C GLU A 184 -0.96 -4.93 -15.66
N MET A 185 -0.47 -3.90 -14.95
CA MET A 185 -1.25 -3.05 -14.06
C MET A 185 -1.63 -1.71 -14.69
N THR A 186 -2.83 -1.26 -14.40
CA THR A 186 -3.25 0.13 -14.61
C THR A 186 -3.02 0.91 -13.31
N LEU A 187 -2.10 1.87 -13.36
CA LEU A 187 -1.87 2.77 -12.23
C LEU A 187 -2.92 3.87 -12.19
N TYR A 188 -3.45 4.16 -11.02
CA TYR A 188 -4.42 5.22 -10.82
C TYR A 188 -4.09 6.10 -9.61
N THR A 189 -4.52 7.34 -9.67
CA THR A 189 -4.55 8.29 -8.54
C THR A 189 -5.98 8.71 -8.28
N ASN A 190 -6.33 8.88 -7.01
CA ASN A 190 -7.65 9.40 -6.66
C ASN A 190 -7.80 10.85 -7.16
N LYS A 191 -8.91 11.14 -7.84
CA LYS A 191 -9.23 12.53 -8.23
C LYS A 191 -9.40 13.41 -7.00
N SER A 192 -8.95 14.65 -7.10
CA SER A 192 -9.08 15.65 -6.04
C SER A 192 -10.48 16.27 -6.07
N PHE A 193 -11.08 16.44 -4.88
CA PHE A 193 -12.31 17.20 -4.69
C PHE A 193 -12.31 17.86 -3.31
N ARG A 194 -13.22 18.83 -3.13
CA ARG A 194 -13.31 19.56 -1.85
C ARG A 194 -13.59 18.60 -0.70
N ASN A 195 -12.82 18.67 0.37
CA ASN A 195 -12.87 17.78 1.53
C ASN A 195 -12.59 16.29 1.22
N GLY A 196 -12.00 15.97 0.06
CA GLY A 196 -11.74 14.58 -0.36
C GLY A 196 -10.87 13.78 0.61
N SER A 197 -9.90 14.42 1.26
CA SER A 197 -9.08 13.75 2.29
C SER A 197 -9.91 13.38 3.52
N ALA A 198 -10.81 14.24 3.97
CA ALA A 198 -11.70 13.96 5.10
C ALA A 198 -12.69 12.85 4.76
N ALA A 199 -13.30 12.89 3.57
CA ALA A 199 -14.23 11.85 3.12
C ALA A 199 -13.54 10.47 3.04
N ARG A 200 -12.32 10.40 2.51
CA ARG A 200 -11.56 9.14 2.45
C ARG A 200 -11.21 8.61 3.84
N LYS A 201 -10.86 9.49 4.79
CA LYS A 201 -10.60 9.10 6.17
C LYS A 201 -11.82 8.51 6.86
N VAL A 202 -12.99 9.07 6.64
CA VAL A 202 -14.24 8.51 7.21
C VAL A 202 -14.43 7.06 6.75
N LEU A 203 -14.23 6.77 5.47
CA LEU A 203 -14.36 5.39 4.95
C LEU A 203 -13.27 4.46 5.48
N GLU A 204 -12.03 4.94 5.56
CA GLU A 204 -10.89 4.17 6.04
C GLU A 204 -11.05 3.79 7.52
N TYR A 205 -11.29 4.79 8.37
CA TYR A 205 -11.34 4.56 9.81
C TYR A 205 -12.62 3.89 10.27
N ASN A 206 -13.78 4.21 9.69
CA ASN A 206 -15.04 3.60 10.10
C ASN A 206 -14.99 2.07 9.99
N LEU A 207 -14.57 1.56 8.85
CA LEU A 207 -14.48 0.11 8.63
C LEU A 207 -13.38 -0.52 9.50
N ALA A 208 -12.22 0.12 9.60
CA ALA A 208 -11.09 -0.38 10.37
C ALA A 208 -11.37 -0.38 11.87
N ASP A 209 -11.95 0.71 12.40
CA ASP A 209 -12.27 0.85 13.83
C ASP A 209 -13.37 -0.14 14.24
N GLN A 210 -14.39 -0.33 13.41
CA GLN A 210 -15.44 -1.32 13.67
C GLN A 210 -14.87 -2.75 13.66
N ALA A 211 -14.02 -3.07 12.65
CA ALA A 211 -13.39 -4.39 12.57
C ALA A 211 -12.49 -4.66 13.78
N ALA A 212 -11.74 -3.66 14.24
CA ALA A 212 -10.89 -3.78 15.44
C ALA A 212 -11.72 -4.01 16.70
N ALA A 213 -12.81 -3.24 16.89
CA ALA A 213 -13.70 -3.37 18.04
C ALA A 213 -14.37 -4.76 18.08
N ASP A 214 -14.80 -5.30 16.94
CA ASP A 214 -15.41 -6.61 16.89
C ASP A 214 -14.35 -7.73 17.02
N ARG A 215 -13.15 -7.53 16.49
CA ARG A 215 -12.00 -8.41 16.74
C ARG A 215 -11.70 -8.55 18.23
N GLU A 216 -11.75 -7.47 19.00
CA GLU A 216 -11.50 -7.51 20.43
C GLU A 216 -12.53 -8.41 21.16
N LYS A 217 -13.82 -8.29 20.82
CA LYS A 217 -14.89 -9.14 21.37
C LYS A 217 -14.67 -10.62 21.04
N VAL A 218 -14.31 -10.91 19.77
CA VAL A 218 -13.99 -12.26 19.32
C VAL A 218 -12.77 -12.81 20.08
N ALA A 219 -11.71 -12.03 20.23
CA ALA A 219 -10.52 -12.43 20.95
C ALA A 219 -10.81 -12.75 22.44
N GLN A 220 -11.65 -11.94 23.11
CA GLN A 220 -12.09 -12.19 24.49
C GLN A 220 -12.90 -13.48 24.59
N ALA A 221 -13.82 -13.75 23.67
CA ALA A 221 -14.60 -14.99 23.66
C ALA A 221 -13.71 -16.22 23.46
N VAL A 222 -12.75 -16.15 22.53
CA VAL A 222 -11.79 -17.24 22.28
C VAL A 222 -10.89 -17.45 23.50
N ALA A 223 -10.42 -16.40 24.17
CA ALA A 223 -9.67 -16.49 25.43
C ALA A 223 -10.50 -17.13 26.54
N GLY A 224 -11.84 -16.98 26.50
CA GLY A 224 -12.80 -17.61 27.40
C GLY A 224 -13.13 -19.08 27.03
N GLY A 225 -12.54 -19.62 25.97
CA GLY A 225 -12.69 -21.02 25.56
C GLY A 225 -13.66 -21.26 24.39
N ALA A 226 -14.23 -20.20 23.76
CA ALA A 226 -15.05 -20.35 22.58
C ALA A 226 -14.20 -20.72 21.36
N GLN A 227 -14.79 -21.46 20.41
CA GLN A 227 -14.15 -21.69 19.12
C GLN A 227 -14.18 -20.39 18.27
N LEU A 228 -13.13 -20.15 17.48
CA LEU A 228 -13.01 -18.92 16.68
C LEU A 228 -14.22 -18.69 15.76
N GLU A 229 -14.66 -19.72 15.07
CA GLU A 229 -15.79 -19.60 14.13
C GLU A 229 -17.12 -19.28 14.86
N GLU A 230 -17.35 -19.86 16.05
CA GLU A 230 -18.51 -19.52 16.89
C GLU A 230 -18.45 -18.09 17.40
N ALA A 231 -17.28 -17.67 17.90
CA ALA A 231 -17.08 -16.32 18.42
C ALA A 231 -17.22 -15.25 17.31
N ALA A 232 -16.76 -15.55 16.10
CA ALA A 232 -16.82 -14.61 14.97
C ALA A 232 -18.20 -14.60 14.29
N ALA A 233 -18.99 -15.66 14.36
CA ALA A 233 -20.25 -15.82 13.62
C ALA A 233 -21.20 -14.61 13.70
N PRO A 234 -21.43 -13.96 14.86
CA PRO A 234 -22.32 -12.79 14.93
C PRO A 234 -21.87 -11.58 14.11
N TYR A 235 -20.60 -11.51 13.76
CA TYR A 235 -19.96 -10.34 13.13
C TYR A 235 -19.66 -10.54 11.65
N VAL A 236 -19.73 -11.77 11.14
CA VAL A 236 -19.26 -12.11 9.77
C VAL A 236 -20.39 -12.60 8.86
N THR A 237 -21.62 -12.32 9.21
CA THR A 237 -22.80 -12.66 8.39
C THR A 237 -23.18 -11.53 7.45
N GLN A 238 -23.96 -11.84 6.42
CA GLN A 238 -24.56 -10.82 5.55
C GLN A 238 -25.43 -9.83 6.33
N GLU A 239 -26.14 -10.30 7.36
CA GLU A 239 -26.93 -9.41 8.23
C GLU A 239 -26.06 -8.42 9.01
N ALA A 240 -24.83 -8.85 9.42
CA ALA A 240 -23.87 -7.96 10.07
C ALA A 240 -23.33 -6.88 9.12
N PHE A 241 -23.14 -7.21 7.83
CA PHE A 241 -22.76 -6.24 6.80
C PHE A 241 -23.86 -5.19 6.54
N GLU A 242 -25.12 -5.56 6.66
CA GLU A 242 -26.27 -4.67 6.39
C GLU A 242 -26.58 -3.69 7.52
N LYS A 243 -26.00 -3.88 8.71
CA LYS A 243 -26.12 -2.97 9.89
C LYS A 243 -25.11 -1.85 9.85
#